data_45817db74a412ffd88c7a542231466ee
#
_entry.id   45817db74a412ffd88c7a542231466ee
#
_cell.length_a   1.000
_cell.length_b   1.000
_cell.length_c   1.000
_cell.angle_alpha   90.00
_cell.angle_beta   90.00
_cell.angle_gamma   90.00
#
_symmetry.space_group_name_H-M   'P 1'
#
loop_
_entity.id
_entity.type
_entity.pdbx_description
1 polymer ?
#
loop_
_entity_poly.entity_id
_entity_poly.type
_entity_poly.pdbx_seq_one_letter_code
_entity_poly.pdbx_strand_id
1 'polypeptide(L)'
;MPPYKHKVAIIGCGRMGQKYAYAYSNYPDTKIVAIAESNEERRKIVGEKFGVQKLYPNAHELLEEVIPDIAAIITPTKFYKEAVIACAQAGVKAISIDKPIAAKLSDADEMVELCKSKGIIFAGGNLAKAGVEIQEISKRINEGIYGELKGASIHSFGNGEISGGGCQQILVLELLANSEIEEVICWGTNLEINKKTVVPQHKYEIMIANGFNPTELISVNQANDFTYSTLNQQSDNQIMINGHFKMRNGLQTSVFGTKTPNTGVDVWSDNSMISWNWGSTEIYHDFDTKGNRVKVNGNYVPYKWNQFGNLAGSTRSLIKALETESTPWVTGNDLRHALEVAIASKLSAKSHSTPIKLPLKNRSVTLYPSPYRWYGGDNSGLPQSSEDAKRDLFPKR
;
A
#
# COMPACT_ATOMS: atom_id res chain seq x y z
N MET A 1 17.98 -20.24 -24.08
CA MET A 1 17.70 -19.13 -23.14
C MET A 1 16.74 -19.66 -22.09
N PRO A 2 16.81 -19.23 -20.81
CA PRO A 2 15.80 -19.60 -19.84
C PRO A 2 14.42 -19.15 -20.37
N PRO A 3 13.33 -19.88 -20.09
CA PRO A 3 11.99 -19.57 -20.61
C PRO A 3 11.37 -18.33 -19.97
N TYR A 4 12.11 -17.58 -19.16
CA TYR A 4 11.71 -16.34 -18.47
C TYR A 4 12.81 -15.28 -18.60
N LYS A 5 12.38 -13.99 -18.62
CA LYS A 5 13.29 -12.85 -18.75
C LYS A 5 13.81 -12.33 -17.41
N HIS A 6 12.97 -12.40 -16.34
CA HIS A 6 13.27 -11.78 -15.06
C HIS A 6 13.26 -12.78 -13.90
N LYS A 7 14.32 -12.78 -13.10
CA LYS A 7 14.41 -13.50 -11.84
C LYS A 7 13.79 -12.69 -10.72
N VAL A 8 12.90 -13.29 -9.95
CA VAL A 8 12.22 -12.63 -8.83
C VAL A 8 12.62 -13.30 -7.52
N ALA A 9 12.90 -12.51 -6.49
CA ALA A 9 12.94 -12.97 -5.11
C ALA A 9 11.75 -12.42 -4.32
N ILE A 10 11.15 -13.26 -3.47
CA ILE A 10 10.12 -12.86 -2.51
C ILE A 10 10.74 -12.80 -1.13
N ILE A 11 10.73 -11.63 -0.51
CA ILE A 11 11.29 -11.39 0.83
C ILE A 11 10.13 -11.08 1.78
N GLY A 12 9.82 -12.06 2.64
CA GLY A 12 8.62 -12.09 3.46
C GLY A 12 7.47 -12.84 2.81
N CYS A 13 7.06 -13.95 3.42
CA CYS A 13 6.04 -14.87 2.89
C CYS A 13 4.75 -14.86 3.71
N GLY A 14 4.45 -13.74 4.36
CA GLY A 14 3.17 -13.50 5.00
C GLY A 14 2.00 -13.50 4.00
N ARG A 15 0.79 -13.22 4.47
CA ARG A 15 -0.42 -13.19 3.62
C ARG A 15 -0.24 -12.35 2.34
N MET A 16 0.35 -11.17 2.45
CA MET A 16 0.61 -10.33 1.28
C MET A 16 1.76 -10.87 0.43
N GLY A 17 2.85 -11.36 1.03
CA GLY A 17 3.97 -11.96 0.30
C GLY A 17 3.55 -13.11 -0.59
N GLN A 18 2.62 -13.96 -0.13
CA GLN A 18 2.06 -15.03 -0.96
C GLN A 18 1.21 -14.51 -2.12
N LYS A 19 0.51 -13.36 -1.96
CA LYS A 19 -0.19 -12.71 -3.08
C LYS A 19 0.78 -12.20 -4.13
N TYR A 20 1.90 -11.60 -3.69
CA TYR A 20 2.97 -11.18 -4.61
C TYR A 20 3.61 -12.37 -5.31
N ALA A 21 3.92 -13.44 -4.57
CA ALA A 21 4.43 -14.66 -5.17
C ALA A 21 3.48 -15.21 -6.24
N TYR A 22 2.19 -15.21 -5.98
CA TYR A 22 1.19 -15.64 -6.95
C TYR A 22 1.14 -14.70 -8.17
N ALA A 23 1.16 -13.38 -7.98
CA ALA A 23 1.17 -12.42 -9.09
C ALA A 23 2.39 -12.63 -10.00
N TYR A 24 3.59 -12.74 -9.42
CA TYR A 24 4.80 -13.00 -10.20
C TYR A 24 4.84 -14.40 -10.82
N SER A 25 4.33 -15.44 -10.17
CA SER A 25 4.27 -16.79 -10.75
C SER A 25 3.34 -16.89 -11.95
N ASN A 26 2.35 -16.01 -12.05
CA ASN A 26 1.40 -15.93 -13.16
C ASN A 26 1.82 -14.95 -14.27
N TYR A 27 2.88 -14.19 -14.07
CA TYR A 27 3.39 -13.31 -15.12
C TYR A 27 4.35 -14.11 -16.04
N PRO A 28 4.11 -14.15 -17.37
CA PRO A 28 4.81 -15.09 -18.25
C PRO A 28 6.32 -14.95 -18.30
N ASP A 29 6.82 -13.73 -18.13
CA ASP A 29 8.25 -13.40 -18.27
C ASP A 29 9.00 -13.44 -16.94
N THR A 30 8.37 -13.87 -15.84
CA THR A 30 9.01 -13.91 -14.52
C THR A 30 9.12 -15.32 -13.95
N LYS A 31 10.16 -15.54 -13.17
CA LYS A 31 10.33 -16.75 -12.36
C LYS A 31 10.77 -16.41 -10.95
N ILE A 32 10.04 -16.92 -9.96
CA ILE A 32 10.48 -16.84 -8.57
C ILE A 32 11.65 -17.83 -8.41
N VAL A 33 12.84 -17.30 -8.14
CA VAL A 33 14.08 -18.09 -8.03
C VAL A 33 14.53 -18.29 -6.61
N ALA A 34 14.09 -17.44 -5.66
CA ALA A 34 14.46 -17.49 -4.25
C ALA A 34 13.36 -16.91 -3.36
N ILE A 35 13.31 -17.40 -2.13
CA ILE A 35 12.42 -16.91 -1.06
C ILE A 35 13.25 -16.67 0.20
N ALA A 36 12.99 -15.53 0.86
CA ALA A 36 13.48 -15.25 2.21
C ALA A 36 12.28 -15.11 3.17
N GLU A 37 12.25 -15.94 4.24
CA GLU A 37 11.21 -15.92 5.27
C GLU A 37 11.81 -16.45 6.57
N SER A 38 11.65 -15.71 7.65
CA SER A 38 12.23 -16.04 8.95
C SER A 38 11.61 -17.28 9.60
N ASN A 39 10.32 -17.49 9.43
CA ASN A 39 9.63 -18.68 9.93
C ASN A 39 9.93 -19.88 9.02
N GLU A 40 10.62 -20.89 9.56
CA GLU A 40 11.10 -22.04 8.80
C GLU A 40 9.97 -22.88 8.19
N GLU A 41 8.91 -23.14 8.94
CA GLU A 41 7.77 -23.92 8.46
C GLU A 41 7.07 -23.19 7.31
N ARG A 42 6.77 -21.91 7.47
CA ARG A 42 6.19 -21.09 6.43
C ARG A 42 7.06 -21.02 5.19
N ARG A 43 8.37 -20.87 5.38
CA ARG A 43 9.36 -20.86 4.30
C ARG A 43 9.30 -22.13 3.46
N LYS A 44 9.26 -23.29 4.10
CA LYS A 44 9.14 -24.60 3.43
C LYS A 44 7.81 -24.73 2.68
N ILE A 45 6.70 -24.46 3.35
CA ILE A 45 5.34 -24.55 2.78
C ILE A 45 5.20 -23.65 1.53
N VAL A 46 5.66 -22.41 1.62
CA VAL A 46 5.56 -21.46 0.51
C VAL A 46 6.53 -21.84 -0.62
N GLY A 47 7.73 -22.34 -0.27
CA GLY A 47 8.68 -22.87 -1.24
C GLY A 47 8.08 -24.02 -2.07
N GLU A 48 7.47 -24.99 -1.41
CA GLU A 48 6.78 -26.10 -2.08
C GLU A 48 5.62 -25.62 -2.94
N LYS A 49 4.79 -24.72 -2.42
CA LYS A 49 3.64 -24.17 -3.13
C LYS A 49 4.00 -23.51 -4.45
N PHE A 50 5.08 -22.77 -4.51
CA PHE A 50 5.54 -22.05 -5.69
C PHE A 50 6.68 -22.74 -6.45
N GLY A 51 7.09 -23.93 -6.03
CA GLY A 51 8.16 -24.72 -6.67
C GLY A 51 9.54 -24.07 -6.56
N VAL A 52 9.80 -23.33 -5.47
CA VAL A 52 11.07 -22.63 -5.21
C VAL A 52 11.94 -23.46 -4.27
N GLN A 53 13.15 -23.81 -4.73
CA GLN A 53 14.08 -24.63 -3.97
C GLN A 53 15.07 -23.81 -3.11
N LYS A 54 15.39 -22.58 -3.54
CA LYS A 54 16.31 -21.69 -2.83
C LYS A 54 15.56 -20.92 -1.76
N LEU A 55 15.71 -21.37 -0.51
CA LEU A 55 14.99 -20.92 0.65
C LEU A 55 15.94 -20.40 1.72
N TYR A 56 15.77 -19.15 2.15
CA TYR A 56 16.67 -18.46 3.07
C TYR A 56 15.92 -17.89 4.27
N PRO A 57 16.53 -17.80 5.46
CA PRO A 57 15.88 -17.23 6.64
C PRO A 57 15.71 -15.70 6.58
N ASN A 58 16.56 -15.02 5.80
CA ASN A 58 16.55 -13.55 5.67
C ASN A 58 17.07 -13.10 4.31
N ALA A 59 16.93 -11.80 4.05
CA ALA A 59 17.35 -11.19 2.79
C ALA A 59 18.87 -11.20 2.58
N HIS A 60 19.68 -11.08 3.63
CA HIS A 60 21.14 -11.04 3.52
C HIS A 60 21.68 -12.37 3.00
N GLU A 61 21.32 -13.48 3.63
CA GLU A 61 21.72 -14.80 3.17
C GLU A 61 21.22 -15.12 1.75
N LEU A 62 20.01 -14.65 1.39
CA LEU A 62 19.51 -14.77 0.04
C LEU A 62 20.42 -14.04 -0.96
N LEU A 63 20.79 -12.80 -0.65
CA LEU A 63 21.55 -11.94 -1.57
C LEU A 63 23.01 -12.34 -1.70
N GLU A 64 23.59 -13.09 -0.75
CA GLU A 64 24.92 -13.68 -0.86
C GLU A 64 24.99 -14.74 -1.97
N GLU A 65 23.89 -15.47 -2.21
CA GLU A 65 23.86 -16.56 -3.20
C GLU A 65 23.06 -16.24 -4.46
N VAL A 66 22.07 -15.35 -4.36
CA VAL A 66 21.15 -15.05 -5.46
C VAL A 66 20.92 -13.56 -5.56
N ILE A 67 21.36 -12.97 -6.65
CA ILE A 67 20.98 -11.60 -7.00
C ILE A 67 19.82 -11.67 -8.01
N PRO A 68 18.57 -11.34 -7.61
CA PRO A 68 17.44 -11.33 -8.52
C PRO A 68 17.42 -10.06 -9.35
N ASP A 69 16.67 -10.06 -10.45
CA ASP A 69 16.37 -8.82 -11.19
C ASP A 69 15.35 -7.97 -10.43
N ILE A 70 14.36 -8.62 -9.79
CA ILE A 70 13.29 -7.99 -9.02
C ILE A 70 13.28 -8.56 -7.60
N ALA A 71 13.32 -7.71 -6.58
CA ALA A 71 13.04 -8.06 -5.19
C ALA A 71 11.67 -7.54 -4.77
N ALA A 72 10.74 -8.45 -4.45
CA ALA A 72 9.46 -8.11 -3.82
C ALA A 72 9.62 -8.25 -2.30
N ILE A 73 9.72 -7.11 -1.61
CA ILE A 73 9.97 -7.03 -0.17
C ILE A 73 8.65 -6.78 0.54
N ILE A 74 8.09 -7.84 1.15
CA ILE A 74 6.77 -7.85 1.78
C ILE A 74 6.89 -8.31 3.24
N THR A 75 7.87 -7.79 3.91
CA THR A 75 8.08 -7.96 5.34
C THR A 75 7.15 -7.02 6.15
N PRO A 76 7.09 -7.13 7.47
CA PRO A 76 6.56 -6.05 8.30
C PRO A 76 7.30 -4.74 8.03
N THR A 77 6.58 -3.61 8.11
CA THR A 77 7.11 -2.28 7.73
C THR A 77 8.41 -1.91 8.45
N LYS A 78 8.59 -2.38 9.67
CA LYS A 78 9.82 -2.17 10.47
C LYS A 78 11.09 -2.60 9.73
N PHE A 79 11.00 -3.61 8.88
CA PHE A 79 12.16 -4.23 8.21
C PHE A 79 12.35 -3.76 6.75
N TYR A 80 11.47 -2.88 6.22
CA TYR A 80 11.58 -2.43 4.83
C TYR A 80 12.90 -1.74 4.54
N LYS A 81 13.29 -0.78 5.39
CA LYS A 81 14.51 0.00 5.16
C LYS A 81 15.74 -0.88 5.04
N GLU A 82 15.95 -1.81 5.98
CA GLU A 82 17.08 -2.72 5.98
C GLU A 82 17.09 -3.59 4.72
N ALA A 83 15.96 -4.20 4.37
CA ALA A 83 15.86 -5.07 3.21
C ALA A 83 16.02 -4.31 1.88
N VAL A 84 15.47 -3.09 1.77
CA VAL A 84 15.66 -2.23 0.58
C VAL A 84 17.13 -1.85 0.42
N ILE A 85 17.80 -1.44 1.50
CA ILE A 85 19.23 -1.09 1.47
C ILE A 85 20.08 -2.29 1.04
N ALA A 86 19.82 -3.48 1.62
CA ALA A 86 20.54 -4.71 1.27
C ALA A 86 20.37 -5.06 -0.22
N CYS A 87 19.13 -5.05 -0.73
CA CYS A 87 18.84 -5.28 -2.15
C CYS A 87 19.52 -4.24 -3.07
N ALA A 88 19.48 -2.97 -2.67
CA ALA A 88 20.12 -1.90 -3.44
C ALA A 88 21.64 -2.01 -3.47
N GLN A 89 22.27 -2.45 -2.40
CA GLN A 89 23.71 -2.68 -2.32
C GLN A 89 24.14 -3.91 -3.12
N ALA A 90 23.29 -4.95 -3.15
CA ALA A 90 23.55 -6.17 -3.92
C ALA A 90 23.38 -5.99 -5.45
N GLY A 91 22.83 -4.88 -5.91
CA GLY A 91 22.68 -4.60 -7.35
C GLY A 91 21.39 -5.14 -7.96
N VAL A 92 20.33 -5.30 -7.17
CA VAL A 92 18.98 -5.61 -7.66
C VAL A 92 18.49 -4.47 -8.56
N LYS A 93 17.88 -4.79 -9.70
CA LYS A 93 17.47 -3.78 -10.70
C LYS A 93 16.16 -3.10 -10.36
N ALA A 94 15.23 -3.83 -9.73
CA ALA A 94 13.94 -3.32 -9.33
C ALA A 94 13.52 -3.85 -7.96
N ILE A 95 12.91 -2.97 -7.15
CA ILE A 95 12.41 -3.28 -5.81
C ILE A 95 10.94 -2.90 -5.75
N SER A 96 10.10 -3.83 -5.27
CA SER A 96 8.69 -3.60 -5.00
C SER A 96 8.39 -3.81 -3.51
N ILE A 97 7.71 -2.84 -2.89
CA ILE A 97 7.26 -2.93 -1.49
C ILE A 97 5.76 -2.67 -1.38
N ASP A 98 5.17 -2.96 -0.21
CA ASP A 98 3.79 -2.57 0.10
C ASP A 98 3.78 -1.30 1.00
N LYS A 99 2.60 -0.72 1.19
CA LYS A 99 2.38 0.40 2.11
C LYS A 99 2.24 -0.07 3.57
N PRO A 100 2.55 0.81 4.55
CA PRO A 100 3.25 2.08 4.36
C PRO A 100 4.74 1.88 4.10
N ILE A 101 5.35 2.80 3.38
CA ILE A 101 6.79 2.71 3.02
C ILE A 101 7.68 2.70 4.28
N ALA A 102 7.33 3.49 5.30
CA ALA A 102 8.03 3.61 6.57
C ALA A 102 7.09 4.19 7.63
N ALA A 103 7.51 4.21 8.89
CA ALA A 103 6.88 5.03 9.94
C ALA A 103 7.52 6.42 10.06
N LYS A 104 8.80 6.55 9.75
CA LYS A 104 9.55 7.81 9.81
C LYS A 104 9.83 8.34 8.41
N LEU A 105 9.58 9.62 8.21
CA LEU A 105 9.70 10.23 6.88
C LEU A 105 11.13 10.18 6.33
N SER A 106 12.14 10.41 7.18
CA SER A 106 13.55 10.33 6.77
C SER A 106 13.99 8.91 6.34
N ASP A 107 13.33 7.86 6.86
CA ASP A 107 13.62 6.49 6.41
C ASP A 107 13.06 6.24 5.01
N ALA A 108 11.90 6.83 4.70
CA ALA A 108 11.35 6.82 3.35
C ALA A 108 12.24 7.61 2.37
N ASP A 109 12.75 8.78 2.79
CA ASP A 109 13.69 9.57 1.99
C ASP A 109 14.94 8.76 1.64
N GLU A 110 15.56 8.12 2.64
CA GLU A 110 16.79 7.35 2.45
C GLU A 110 16.61 6.21 1.44
N MET A 111 15.49 5.45 1.55
CA MET A 111 15.19 4.38 0.60
C MET A 111 15.00 4.90 -0.82
N VAL A 112 14.24 5.98 -0.99
CA VAL A 112 13.96 6.58 -2.30
C VAL A 112 15.23 7.13 -2.93
N GLU A 113 16.03 7.90 -2.18
CA GLU A 113 17.24 8.51 -2.71
C GLU A 113 18.33 7.47 -3.01
N LEU A 114 18.45 6.43 -2.17
CA LEU A 114 19.39 5.33 -2.45
C LEU A 114 19.02 4.60 -3.75
N CYS A 115 17.75 4.22 -3.92
CA CYS A 115 17.31 3.56 -5.15
C CYS A 115 17.53 4.44 -6.37
N LYS A 116 17.17 5.73 -6.28
CA LYS A 116 17.38 6.72 -7.34
C LYS A 116 18.87 6.88 -7.70
N SER A 117 19.76 7.02 -6.70
CA SER A 117 21.20 7.18 -6.92
C SER A 117 21.85 5.99 -7.60
N LYS A 118 21.27 4.80 -7.43
CA LYS A 118 21.75 3.55 -8.04
C LYS A 118 21.01 3.16 -9.33
N GLY A 119 20.06 3.98 -9.82
CA GLY A 119 19.27 3.68 -11.00
C GLY A 119 18.31 2.48 -10.81
N ILE A 120 17.93 2.19 -9.57
CA ILE A 120 17.02 1.09 -9.23
C ILE A 120 15.58 1.56 -9.37
N ILE A 121 14.75 0.79 -10.05
CA ILE A 121 13.31 1.04 -10.13
C ILE A 121 12.69 0.69 -8.78
N PHE A 122 12.28 1.71 -8.03
CA PHE A 122 11.63 1.54 -6.73
C PHE A 122 10.12 1.78 -6.85
N ALA A 123 9.32 0.74 -6.63
CA ALA A 123 7.89 0.73 -6.91
C ALA A 123 7.06 0.29 -5.70
N GLY A 124 5.83 0.78 -5.65
CA GLY A 124 4.77 0.25 -4.79
C GLY A 124 4.06 -0.93 -5.44
N GLY A 125 3.57 -1.85 -4.63
CA GLY A 125 2.90 -3.06 -5.11
C GLY A 125 1.37 -2.99 -5.07
N ASN A 126 0.75 -3.46 -4.01
CA ASN A 126 -0.71 -3.60 -3.93
C ASN A 126 -1.41 -2.28 -3.56
N LEU A 127 -1.38 -1.31 -4.47
CA LEU A 127 -2.00 -0.01 -4.29
C LEU A 127 -3.05 0.27 -5.37
N ALA A 128 -4.14 0.93 -4.96
CA ALA A 128 -5.27 1.23 -5.84
C ALA A 128 -4.88 2.06 -7.07
N LYS A 129 -3.93 2.98 -6.92
CA LYS A 129 -3.35 3.75 -8.04
C LYS A 129 -2.83 2.85 -9.17
N ALA A 130 -2.38 1.62 -8.87
CA ALA A 130 -1.91 0.67 -9.88
C ALA A 130 -3.04 -0.15 -10.53
N GLY A 131 -4.29 0.07 -10.18
CA GLY A 131 -5.43 -0.59 -10.81
C GLY A 131 -5.58 -0.16 -12.27
N VAL A 132 -5.77 -1.12 -13.18
CA VAL A 132 -5.92 -0.84 -14.60
C VAL A 132 -7.11 0.07 -14.88
N GLU A 133 -8.21 -0.17 -14.17
CA GLU A 133 -9.44 0.63 -14.29
C GLU A 133 -9.21 2.09 -13.93
N ILE A 134 -8.60 2.36 -12.78
CA ILE A 134 -8.40 3.73 -12.32
C ILE A 134 -7.36 4.49 -13.18
N GLN A 135 -6.38 3.78 -13.73
CA GLN A 135 -5.42 4.33 -14.68
C GLN A 135 -6.11 4.76 -15.99
N GLU A 136 -7.02 3.95 -16.51
CA GLU A 136 -7.79 4.27 -17.71
C GLU A 136 -8.74 5.44 -17.46
N ILE A 137 -9.38 5.50 -16.30
CA ILE A 137 -10.25 6.61 -15.92
C ILE A 137 -9.43 7.90 -15.81
N SER A 138 -8.28 7.88 -15.15
CA SER A 138 -7.38 9.03 -15.08
C SER A 138 -6.95 9.52 -16.46
N LYS A 139 -6.62 8.61 -17.37
CA LYS A 139 -6.32 8.96 -18.76
C LYS A 139 -7.47 9.70 -19.43
N ARG A 140 -8.71 9.22 -19.28
CA ARG A 140 -9.90 9.85 -19.86
C ARG A 140 -10.21 11.22 -19.25
N ILE A 141 -9.94 11.40 -17.93
CA ILE A 141 -10.02 12.71 -17.27
C ILE A 141 -9.04 13.67 -17.96
N ASN A 142 -7.78 13.24 -18.15
CA ASN A 142 -6.74 14.05 -18.77
C ASN A 142 -7.02 14.37 -20.25
N GLU A 143 -7.75 13.51 -20.94
CA GLU A 143 -8.26 13.74 -22.31
C GLU A 143 -9.46 14.69 -22.36
N GLY A 144 -9.97 15.15 -21.19
CA GLY A 144 -11.09 16.09 -21.07
C GLY A 144 -12.46 15.47 -21.28
N ILE A 145 -12.57 14.13 -21.37
CA ILE A 145 -13.85 13.43 -21.64
C ILE A 145 -14.91 13.75 -20.58
N TYR A 146 -14.49 13.92 -19.32
CA TYR A 146 -15.40 14.18 -18.20
C TYR A 146 -15.47 15.67 -17.80
N GLY A 147 -14.91 16.56 -18.62
CA GLY A 147 -14.84 17.99 -18.32
C GLY A 147 -13.73 18.36 -17.34
N GLU A 148 -13.60 19.65 -17.08
CA GLU A 148 -12.65 20.21 -16.13
C GLU A 148 -13.09 19.91 -14.69
N LEU A 149 -12.22 19.30 -13.86
CA LEU A 149 -12.52 19.02 -12.46
C LEU A 149 -12.72 20.31 -11.67
N LYS A 150 -13.79 20.37 -10.88
CA LYS A 150 -14.18 21.49 -10.03
C LYS A 150 -13.99 21.22 -8.55
N GLY A 151 -13.94 19.96 -8.14
CA GLY A 151 -13.75 19.59 -6.75
C GLY A 151 -13.47 18.10 -6.56
N ALA A 152 -13.11 17.77 -5.34
CA ALA A 152 -12.87 16.40 -4.92
C ALA A 152 -13.23 16.19 -3.43
N SER A 153 -13.43 14.95 -3.04
CA SER A 153 -13.55 14.55 -1.63
C SER A 153 -12.93 13.20 -1.34
N ILE A 154 -12.40 13.07 -0.13
CA ILE A 154 -11.99 11.78 0.44
C ILE A 154 -12.99 11.43 1.54
N HIS A 155 -13.54 10.22 1.49
CA HIS A 155 -14.53 9.70 2.43
C HIS A 155 -13.93 8.62 3.32
N SER A 156 -14.26 8.65 4.62
CA SER A 156 -13.68 7.74 5.63
C SER A 156 -12.16 7.69 5.55
N PHE A 157 -11.51 8.87 5.59
CA PHE A 157 -10.07 9.00 5.39
C PHE A 157 -9.30 8.08 6.34
N GLY A 158 -8.44 7.28 5.76
CA GLY A 158 -7.69 6.26 6.46
C GLY A 158 -8.35 4.89 6.46
N ASN A 159 -9.67 4.79 6.37
CA ASN A 159 -10.39 3.52 6.47
C ASN A 159 -9.82 2.61 7.58
N GLY A 160 -9.71 3.16 8.79
CA GLY A 160 -9.15 2.51 9.98
C GLY A 160 -7.64 2.70 10.22
N GLU A 161 -6.88 3.20 9.23
CA GLU A 161 -5.45 3.48 9.39
C GLU A 161 -4.95 4.46 8.33
N ILE A 162 -4.57 5.68 8.75
CA ILE A 162 -4.14 6.74 7.81
C ILE A 162 -2.88 6.34 7.04
N SER A 163 -1.91 5.73 7.68
CA SER A 163 -0.68 5.25 7.03
C SER A 163 -0.90 4.09 6.04
N GLY A 164 -2.03 3.42 6.15
CA GLY A 164 -2.44 2.32 5.27
C GLY A 164 -3.46 2.75 4.21
N GLY A 165 -4.73 2.80 4.63
CA GLY A 165 -5.85 3.17 3.77
C GLY A 165 -5.78 4.62 3.30
N GLY A 166 -5.40 5.55 4.17
CA GLY A 166 -5.26 6.96 3.84
C GLY A 166 -4.24 7.22 2.75
N CYS A 167 -3.08 6.57 2.80
CA CYS A 167 -2.08 6.67 1.73
C CYS A 167 -2.62 6.18 0.38
N GLN A 168 -3.47 5.16 0.35
CA GLN A 168 -4.10 4.72 -0.91
C GLN A 168 -5.08 5.76 -1.45
N GLN A 169 -5.90 6.35 -0.58
CA GLN A 169 -6.85 7.40 -0.97
C GLN A 169 -6.14 8.66 -1.49
N ILE A 170 -5.04 9.07 -0.85
CA ILE A 170 -4.18 10.16 -1.32
C ILE A 170 -3.70 9.88 -2.74
N LEU A 171 -3.12 8.70 -2.98
CA LEU A 171 -2.59 8.34 -4.30
C LEU A 171 -3.66 8.25 -5.39
N VAL A 172 -4.86 7.80 -5.07
CA VAL A 172 -5.99 7.78 -6.01
C VAL A 172 -6.46 9.20 -6.31
N LEU A 173 -6.58 10.06 -5.29
CA LEU A 173 -6.94 11.46 -5.48
C LEU A 173 -5.96 12.16 -6.42
N GLU A 174 -4.65 12.03 -6.15
CA GLU A 174 -3.61 12.67 -6.97
C GLU A 174 -3.58 12.16 -8.41
N LEU A 175 -3.84 10.85 -8.59
CA LEU A 175 -3.97 10.26 -9.92
C LEU A 175 -5.16 10.85 -10.69
N LEU A 176 -6.34 10.91 -10.07
CA LEU A 176 -7.56 11.42 -10.71
C LEU A 176 -7.50 12.92 -10.96
N ALA A 177 -6.93 13.67 -10.01
CA ALA A 177 -6.75 15.12 -10.14
C ALA A 177 -5.57 15.52 -11.03
N ASN A 178 -4.75 14.55 -11.45
CA ASN A 178 -3.48 14.78 -12.16
C ASN A 178 -2.62 15.89 -11.51
N SER A 179 -2.56 15.87 -10.18
CA SER A 179 -1.87 16.91 -9.39
C SER A 179 -1.51 16.38 -8.02
N GLU A 180 -0.40 16.88 -7.45
CA GLU A 180 0.00 16.57 -6.08
C GLU A 180 -0.66 17.52 -5.08
N ILE A 181 -0.86 17.06 -3.86
CA ILE A 181 -1.28 17.87 -2.71
C ILE A 181 -0.10 18.75 -2.30
N GLU A 182 -0.30 20.06 -2.20
CA GLU A 182 0.73 21.04 -1.81
C GLU A 182 0.54 21.63 -0.40
N GLU A 183 -0.69 21.60 0.13
CA GLU A 183 -1.01 22.16 1.44
C GLU A 183 -2.20 21.41 2.05
N VAL A 184 -2.17 21.23 3.37
CA VAL A 184 -3.25 20.62 4.14
C VAL A 184 -3.66 21.50 5.31
N ILE A 185 -4.97 21.54 5.60
CA ILE A 185 -5.58 22.19 6.77
C ILE A 185 -6.48 21.15 7.42
N CYS A 186 -6.14 20.67 8.63
CA CYS A 186 -6.80 19.53 9.22
C CYS A 186 -7.13 19.73 10.69
N TRP A 187 -8.17 19.02 11.14
CA TRP A 187 -8.54 18.85 12.53
C TRP A 187 -8.94 17.39 12.77
N GLY A 188 -8.91 16.94 14.02
CA GLY A 188 -9.21 15.54 14.27
C GLY A 188 -9.16 15.15 15.73
N THR A 189 -9.22 13.85 15.97
CA THR A 189 -9.18 13.24 17.29
C THR A 189 -8.11 12.16 17.37
N ASN A 190 -7.76 11.75 18.60
CA ASN A 190 -6.73 10.74 18.87
C ASN A 190 -5.37 11.07 18.24
N LEU A 191 -4.99 12.36 18.26
CA LEU A 191 -3.80 12.89 17.57
C LEU A 191 -2.48 12.53 18.27
N GLU A 192 -2.53 12.06 19.50
CA GLU A 192 -1.34 11.58 20.21
C GLU A 192 -1.04 10.14 19.86
N ILE A 193 0.25 9.82 19.79
CA ILE A 193 0.69 8.44 19.61
C ILE A 193 0.20 7.61 20.78
N ASN A 194 -0.59 6.59 20.51
CA ASN A 194 -0.95 5.61 21.53
C ASN A 194 0.29 4.84 21.95
N LYS A 195 0.65 4.97 23.23
CA LYS A 195 1.72 4.17 23.83
C LYS A 195 1.20 2.79 24.24
N LYS A 196 -0.11 2.67 24.44
CA LYS A 196 -0.80 1.42 24.75
C LYS A 196 -1.78 1.12 23.61
N THR A 197 -1.56 0.04 22.89
CA THR A 197 -2.40 -0.34 21.75
C THR A 197 -3.19 -1.59 22.05
N VAL A 198 -4.47 -1.58 21.74
CA VAL A 198 -5.36 -2.75 21.84
C VAL A 198 -5.28 -3.53 20.53
N VAL A 199 -5.01 -4.82 20.65
CA VAL A 199 -4.91 -5.74 19.51
C VAL A 199 -5.86 -6.93 19.77
N PRO A 200 -6.68 -7.33 18.79
CA PRO A 200 -7.46 -8.55 18.90
C PRO A 200 -6.59 -9.76 19.24
N GLN A 201 -7.05 -10.67 20.12
CA GLN A 201 -6.25 -11.78 20.64
C GLN A 201 -5.66 -12.65 19.52
N HIS A 202 -6.44 -12.98 18.50
CA HIS A 202 -5.94 -13.75 17.35
C HIS A 202 -4.80 -13.05 16.59
N LYS A 203 -4.79 -11.72 16.53
CA LYS A 203 -3.68 -10.94 15.94
C LYS A 203 -2.44 -10.97 16.82
N TYR A 204 -2.63 -10.86 18.14
CA TYR A 204 -1.55 -10.94 19.11
C TYR A 204 -0.83 -12.31 19.03
N GLU A 205 -1.59 -13.40 19.01
CA GLU A 205 -1.02 -14.76 18.88
C GLU A 205 -0.21 -14.95 17.60
N ILE A 206 -0.71 -14.42 16.48
CA ILE A 206 0.01 -14.45 15.21
C ILE A 206 1.28 -13.58 15.27
N MET A 207 1.25 -12.43 15.92
CA MET A 207 2.43 -11.58 16.12
C MET A 207 3.52 -12.33 16.90
N ILE A 208 3.16 -13.00 17.99
CA ILE A 208 4.06 -13.83 18.79
C ILE A 208 4.64 -14.98 17.94
N ALA A 209 3.80 -15.69 17.20
CA ALA A 209 4.24 -16.78 16.32
C ALA A 209 5.20 -16.30 15.20
N ASN A 210 5.18 -15.01 14.87
CA ASN A 210 6.14 -14.41 13.93
C ASN A 210 7.39 -13.81 14.60
N GLY A 211 7.63 -14.13 15.88
CA GLY A 211 8.80 -13.67 16.60
C GLY A 211 8.67 -12.27 17.22
N PHE A 212 7.46 -11.70 17.25
CA PHE A 212 7.21 -10.49 18.02
C PHE A 212 7.38 -10.79 19.51
N ASN A 213 8.28 -10.07 20.16
CA ASN A 213 8.41 -10.10 21.62
C ASN A 213 7.90 -8.76 22.15
N PRO A 214 6.68 -8.71 22.74
CA PRO A 214 6.17 -7.46 23.29
C PRO A 214 7.06 -7.05 24.46
N THR A 215 7.41 -5.77 24.51
CA THR A 215 8.12 -5.21 25.67
C THR A 215 7.29 -5.33 26.94
N GLU A 216 5.98 -5.29 26.80
CA GLU A 216 5.05 -5.48 27.91
C GLU A 216 3.65 -5.83 27.38
N LEU A 217 3.10 -6.93 27.88
CA LEU A 217 1.67 -7.22 27.84
C LEU A 217 1.02 -6.64 29.10
N ILE A 218 0.23 -5.56 28.93
CA ILE A 218 -0.36 -4.86 30.09
C ILE A 218 -1.57 -5.58 30.62
N SER A 219 -2.47 -6.04 29.73
CA SER A 219 -3.67 -6.77 30.12
C SER A 219 -4.26 -7.55 28.96
N VAL A 220 -5.03 -8.59 29.30
CA VAL A 220 -5.95 -9.28 28.40
C VAL A 220 -7.36 -8.91 28.86
N ASN A 221 -8.16 -8.36 27.96
CA ASN A 221 -9.53 -7.93 28.24
C ASN A 221 -10.51 -8.66 27.33
N GLN A 222 -11.72 -8.87 27.82
CA GLN A 222 -12.82 -9.42 27.04
C GLN A 222 -13.98 -8.44 26.99
N ALA A 223 -14.49 -8.18 25.79
CA ALA A 223 -15.70 -7.41 25.58
C ALA A 223 -16.62 -8.18 24.63
N ASN A 224 -17.79 -8.53 25.08
CA ASN A 224 -18.70 -9.48 24.42
C ASN A 224 -17.97 -10.81 24.15
N ASP A 225 -18.02 -11.31 22.92
CA ASP A 225 -17.34 -12.56 22.51
C ASP A 225 -15.90 -12.36 22.03
N PHE A 226 -15.34 -11.15 22.18
CA PHE A 226 -14.02 -10.81 21.68
C PHE A 226 -13.01 -10.60 22.80
N THR A 227 -11.86 -11.27 22.68
CA THR A 227 -10.72 -11.09 23.59
C THR A 227 -9.68 -10.17 22.95
N TYR A 228 -9.17 -9.22 23.74
CA TYR A 228 -8.18 -8.24 23.31
C TYR A 228 -6.97 -8.25 24.24
N SER A 229 -5.79 -8.11 23.63
CA SER A 229 -4.54 -7.85 24.36
C SER A 229 -4.19 -6.37 24.29
N THR A 230 -3.84 -5.77 25.43
CA THR A 230 -3.31 -4.40 25.52
C THR A 230 -1.79 -4.46 25.62
N LEU A 231 -1.12 -3.83 24.67
CA LEU A 231 0.33 -3.83 24.53
C LEU A 231 0.91 -2.44 24.75
N ASN A 232 2.12 -2.37 25.34
CA ASN A 232 2.91 -1.14 25.42
C ASN A 232 3.62 -0.88 24.09
N GLN A 233 2.86 -0.45 23.08
CA GLN A 233 3.35 -0.27 21.71
C GLN A 233 2.87 1.06 21.12
N GLN A 234 3.76 1.74 20.41
CA GLN A 234 3.42 2.98 19.71
C GLN A 234 2.60 2.69 18.45
N SER A 235 1.50 3.42 18.28
CA SER A 235 0.68 3.37 17.07
C SER A 235 -0.12 4.65 16.90
N ASP A 236 -0.31 5.04 15.65
CA ASP A 236 -1.19 6.13 15.22
C ASP A 236 -2.51 5.60 14.59
N ASN A 237 -2.82 4.34 14.77
CA ASN A 237 -3.93 3.66 14.08
C ASN A 237 -5.35 4.16 14.45
N GLN A 238 -5.49 4.92 15.53
CA GLN A 238 -6.79 5.46 15.97
C GLN A 238 -6.98 6.93 15.58
N ILE A 239 -6.03 7.53 14.89
CA ILE A 239 -6.15 8.91 14.43
C ILE A 239 -7.32 9.03 13.45
N MET A 240 -8.18 10.00 13.69
CA MET A 240 -9.25 10.40 12.79
C MET A 240 -9.03 11.84 12.36
N ILE A 241 -8.90 12.07 11.07
CA ILE A 241 -8.60 13.38 10.47
C ILE A 241 -9.73 13.80 9.56
N ASN A 242 -10.24 15.00 9.79
CA ASN A 242 -11.04 15.75 8.83
C ASN A 242 -10.22 16.93 8.34
N GLY A 243 -10.52 17.46 7.16
CA GLY A 243 -9.76 18.60 6.70
C GLY A 243 -10.02 19.01 5.28
N HIS A 244 -9.08 19.78 4.79
CA HIS A 244 -9.07 20.31 3.45
C HIS A 244 -7.67 20.20 2.87
N PHE A 245 -7.58 19.65 1.66
CA PHE A 245 -6.34 19.56 0.90
C PHE A 245 -6.39 20.49 -0.29
N LYS A 246 -5.33 21.26 -0.50
CA LYS A 246 -5.12 22.08 -1.67
C LYS A 246 -4.12 21.40 -2.59
N MET A 247 -4.49 21.23 -3.83
CA MET A 247 -3.63 20.64 -4.85
C MET A 247 -2.88 21.72 -5.64
N ARG A 248 -1.73 21.39 -6.24
CA ARG A 248 -0.91 22.33 -7.02
C ARG A 248 -1.64 22.95 -8.19
N ASN A 249 -2.58 22.25 -8.82
CA ASN A 249 -3.41 22.79 -9.90
C ASN A 249 -4.56 23.67 -9.41
N GLY A 250 -4.64 23.92 -8.09
CA GLY A 250 -5.68 24.75 -7.47
C GLY A 250 -6.95 24.00 -7.06
N LEU A 251 -7.09 22.73 -7.42
CA LEU A 251 -8.26 21.93 -7.02
C LEU A 251 -8.32 21.81 -5.49
N GLN A 252 -9.52 21.96 -4.94
CA GLN A 252 -9.80 21.87 -3.52
C GLN A 252 -10.45 20.53 -3.21
N THR A 253 -10.02 19.89 -2.13
CA THR A 253 -10.50 18.57 -1.70
C THR A 253 -10.98 18.60 -0.27
N SER A 254 -12.21 18.21 -0.01
CA SER A 254 -12.73 17.98 1.35
C SER A 254 -12.36 16.59 1.84
N VAL A 255 -11.97 16.48 3.11
CA VAL A 255 -11.53 15.22 3.72
C VAL A 255 -12.38 14.90 4.94
N PHE A 256 -13.02 13.74 4.93
CA PHE A 256 -13.89 13.25 5.99
C PHE A 256 -13.27 12.02 6.65
N GLY A 257 -12.82 12.16 7.90
CA GLY A 257 -12.25 11.06 8.69
C GLY A 257 -13.30 10.18 9.35
N THR A 258 -14.51 10.71 9.55
CA THR A 258 -15.63 9.94 10.07
C THR A 258 -16.09 8.88 9.09
N LYS A 259 -16.59 7.75 9.61
CA LYS A 259 -17.16 6.70 8.76
C LYS A 259 -18.37 7.24 8.00
N THR A 260 -18.31 7.15 6.68
CA THR A 260 -19.37 7.54 5.76
C THR A 260 -19.88 6.30 5.00
N PRO A 261 -21.09 6.32 4.41
CA PRO A 261 -21.58 5.21 3.57
C PRO A 261 -20.65 4.92 2.39
N ASN A 262 -20.10 5.95 1.75
CA ASN A 262 -19.02 5.82 0.77
C ASN A 262 -17.68 5.87 1.50
N THR A 263 -16.71 5.09 1.00
CA THR A 263 -15.38 5.00 1.61
C THR A 263 -14.33 5.09 0.50
N GLY A 264 -14.02 6.22 0.00
CA GLY A 264 -13.09 6.28 -1.12
C GLY A 264 -12.78 7.71 -1.52
N VAL A 265 -12.74 7.95 -2.82
CA VAL A 265 -12.41 9.24 -3.41
C VAL A 265 -13.43 9.58 -4.49
N ASP A 266 -14.01 10.75 -4.38
CA ASP A 266 -14.86 11.32 -5.41
C ASP A 266 -14.16 12.51 -6.06
N VAL A 267 -14.28 12.63 -7.38
CA VAL A 267 -13.92 13.82 -8.15
C VAL A 267 -15.09 14.20 -9.05
N TRP A 268 -15.30 15.49 -9.29
CA TRP A 268 -16.41 15.95 -10.12
C TRP A 268 -16.09 17.18 -10.97
N SER A 269 -16.81 17.31 -12.06
CA SER A 269 -16.91 18.49 -12.92
C SER A 269 -18.35 19.03 -12.90
N ASP A 270 -18.66 19.95 -13.78
CA ASP A 270 -20.02 20.49 -13.90
C ASP A 270 -21.04 19.41 -14.29
N ASN A 271 -20.66 18.43 -15.10
CA ASN A 271 -21.54 17.40 -15.65
C ASN A 271 -21.13 15.96 -15.36
N SER A 272 -20.04 15.74 -14.65
CA SER A 272 -19.54 14.39 -14.33
C SER A 272 -19.22 14.22 -12.86
N MET A 273 -19.37 12.99 -12.38
CA MET A 273 -18.89 12.56 -11.07
C MET A 273 -18.27 11.17 -11.20
N ILE A 274 -17.07 11.01 -10.68
CA ILE A 274 -16.34 9.75 -10.64
C ILE A 274 -16.12 9.40 -9.18
N SER A 275 -16.64 8.25 -8.76
CA SER A 275 -16.58 7.75 -7.38
C SER A 275 -15.81 6.44 -7.35
N TRP A 276 -14.58 6.48 -6.87
CA TRP A 276 -13.78 5.29 -6.59
C TRP A 276 -14.05 4.79 -5.17
N ASN A 277 -14.38 3.52 -5.03
CA ASN A 277 -14.73 2.92 -3.75
C ASN A 277 -14.11 1.50 -3.60
N TRP A 278 -12.84 1.44 -3.19
CA TRP A 278 -12.08 0.22 -2.80
C TRP A 278 -12.19 -1.02 -3.71
N GLY A 279 -12.38 -0.88 -4.96
CA GLY A 279 -12.42 -2.00 -5.91
C GLY A 279 -13.53 -1.89 -6.92
N SER A 280 -14.30 -0.81 -6.85
CA SER A 280 -15.25 -0.42 -7.89
C SER A 280 -15.17 1.08 -8.14
N THR A 281 -15.38 1.47 -9.39
CA THR A 281 -15.50 2.87 -9.74
C THR A 281 -16.84 3.10 -10.43
N GLU A 282 -17.59 4.06 -9.95
CA GLU A 282 -18.83 4.51 -10.57
C GLU A 282 -18.60 5.83 -11.28
N ILE A 283 -19.08 5.93 -12.50
CA ILE A 283 -18.97 7.14 -13.33
C ILE A 283 -20.39 7.58 -13.68
N TYR A 284 -20.69 8.82 -13.37
CA TYR A 284 -21.90 9.51 -13.78
C TYR A 284 -21.48 10.65 -14.73
N HIS A 285 -22.03 10.64 -15.92
CA HIS A 285 -21.73 11.63 -16.94
C HIS A 285 -23.01 12.10 -17.61
N ASP A 286 -23.13 13.41 -17.76
CA ASP A 286 -24.33 14.09 -18.26
C ASP A 286 -25.63 13.85 -17.44
N PHE A 287 -26.69 14.39 -17.92
CA PHE A 287 -28.03 14.30 -17.31
C PHE A 287 -29.02 13.79 -18.33
N ASP A 288 -29.98 12.98 -17.89
CA ASP A 288 -31.12 12.58 -18.71
C ASP A 288 -32.11 13.75 -18.91
N THR A 289 -33.12 13.54 -19.73
CA THR A 289 -34.16 14.55 -20.02
C THR A 289 -34.98 14.96 -18.80
N LYS A 290 -34.84 14.24 -17.69
CA LYS A 290 -35.51 14.53 -16.40
C LYS A 290 -34.54 15.19 -15.42
N GLY A 291 -33.32 15.46 -15.78
CA GLY A 291 -32.29 16.03 -14.92
C GLY A 291 -31.61 15.03 -13.98
N ASN A 292 -31.79 13.72 -14.15
CA ASN A 292 -31.09 12.70 -13.37
C ASN A 292 -29.70 12.43 -13.98
N ARG A 293 -28.71 12.18 -13.12
CA ARG A 293 -27.38 11.78 -13.57
C ARG A 293 -27.40 10.42 -14.26
N VAL A 294 -26.75 10.32 -15.38
CA VAL A 294 -26.63 9.08 -16.17
C VAL A 294 -25.39 8.30 -15.74
N LYS A 295 -25.58 7.08 -15.23
CA LYS A 295 -24.46 6.17 -14.93
C LYS A 295 -23.87 5.62 -16.22
N VAL A 296 -22.57 5.76 -16.38
CA VAL A 296 -21.82 5.27 -17.54
C VAL A 296 -21.07 4.00 -17.16
N ASN A 297 -21.20 2.97 -17.96
CA ASN A 297 -20.38 1.75 -17.77
C ASN A 297 -18.98 1.97 -18.34
N GLY A 298 -17.97 1.74 -17.53
CA GLY A 298 -16.58 1.75 -18.00
C GLY A 298 -16.32 0.56 -18.93
N ASN A 299 -15.91 0.84 -20.16
CA ASN A 299 -15.50 -0.18 -21.12
C ASN A 299 -14.00 -0.42 -21.00
N TYR A 300 -13.54 -1.19 -20.03
CA TYR A 300 -12.16 -1.69 -20.01
C TYR A 300 -12.13 -3.19 -20.21
N VAL A 301 -11.12 -3.63 -20.93
CA VAL A 301 -10.86 -5.05 -21.12
C VAL A 301 -10.09 -5.57 -19.92
N PRO A 302 -10.66 -6.45 -19.08
CA PRO A 302 -9.93 -7.03 -17.96
C PRO A 302 -8.78 -7.90 -18.49
N TYR A 303 -7.61 -7.80 -17.83
CA TYR A 303 -6.50 -8.72 -18.11
C TYR A 303 -6.79 -10.11 -17.55
N LYS A 304 -6.24 -11.16 -18.17
CA LYS A 304 -6.41 -12.54 -17.73
C LYS A 304 -6.05 -12.78 -16.25
N TRP A 305 -5.13 -12.02 -15.70
CA TRP A 305 -4.66 -12.09 -14.30
C TRP A 305 -5.14 -10.89 -13.46
N ASN A 306 -6.18 -10.21 -13.90
CA ASN A 306 -6.81 -9.08 -13.22
C ASN A 306 -7.52 -9.48 -11.91
N GLN A 307 -7.62 -10.77 -11.63
CA GLN A 307 -8.11 -11.30 -10.35
C GLN A 307 -7.32 -10.78 -9.12
N PHE A 308 -6.13 -10.19 -9.33
CA PHE A 308 -5.33 -9.50 -8.32
C PHE A 308 -5.44 -7.98 -8.41
N GLY A 309 -6.27 -7.46 -9.29
CA GLY A 309 -6.56 -6.04 -9.42
C GLY A 309 -5.29 -5.18 -9.43
N ASN A 310 -5.12 -4.41 -8.36
CA ASN A 310 -4.01 -3.47 -8.21
C ASN A 310 -2.62 -4.14 -8.30
N LEU A 311 -2.48 -5.35 -7.76
CA LEU A 311 -1.18 -6.04 -7.75
C LEU A 311 -0.78 -6.52 -9.15
N ALA A 312 -1.73 -6.98 -9.96
CA ALA A 312 -1.46 -7.34 -11.35
C ALA A 312 -1.02 -6.12 -12.17
N GLY A 313 -1.69 -4.98 -12.01
CA GLY A 313 -1.32 -3.73 -12.67
C GLY A 313 0.06 -3.23 -12.22
N SER A 314 0.34 -3.29 -10.93
CA SER A 314 1.64 -2.92 -10.36
C SER A 314 2.78 -3.79 -10.88
N THR A 315 2.63 -5.11 -10.83
CA THR A 315 3.64 -6.06 -11.35
C THR A 315 3.92 -5.81 -12.82
N ARG A 316 2.87 -5.65 -13.63
CA ARG A 316 3.01 -5.34 -15.05
C ARG A 316 3.72 -4.02 -15.30
N SER A 317 3.36 -2.96 -14.59
CA SER A 317 3.98 -1.64 -14.79
C SER A 317 5.45 -1.63 -14.36
N LEU A 318 5.81 -2.37 -13.30
CA LEU A 318 7.19 -2.54 -12.86
C LEU A 318 8.04 -3.27 -13.92
N ILE A 319 7.53 -4.39 -14.46
CA ILE A 319 8.24 -5.16 -15.48
C ILE A 319 8.39 -4.33 -16.76
N LYS A 320 7.33 -3.62 -17.17
CA LYS A 320 7.42 -2.70 -18.30
C LYS A 320 8.48 -1.62 -18.06
N ALA A 321 8.56 -1.07 -16.87
CA ALA A 321 9.58 -0.08 -16.51
C ALA A 321 11.00 -0.64 -16.64
N LEU A 322 11.23 -1.90 -16.24
CA LEU A 322 12.51 -2.58 -16.44
C LEU A 322 12.89 -2.79 -17.92
N GLU A 323 11.89 -3.02 -18.77
CA GLU A 323 12.11 -3.32 -20.19
C GLU A 323 12.23 -2.05 -21.08
N THR A 324 11.62 -0.94 -20.66
CA THR A 324 11.46 0.25 -21.49
C THR A 324 11.95 1.55 -20.85
N GLU A 325 12.56 1.47 -19.67
CA GLU A 325 12.99 2.64 -18.87
C GLU A 325 11.85 3.62 -18.55
N SER A 326 10.60 3.14 -18.61
CA SER A 326 9.43 3.94 -18.25
C SER A 326 9.24 4.02 -16.75
N THR A 327 8.38 4.91 -16.27
CA THR A 327 8.03 5.03 -14.86
C THR A 327 6.95 4.01 -14.48
N PRO A 328 7.09 3.24 -13.38
CA PRO A 328 6.01 2.39 -12.89
C PRO A 328 4.82 3.22 -12.41
N TRP A 329 3.62 2.65 -12.46
CA TRP A 329 2.38 3.36 -12.08
C TRP A 329 2.34 3.81 -10.62
N VAL A 330 3.07 3.14 -9.76
CA VAL A 330 3.31 3.58 -8.37
C VAL A 330 4.79 3.52 -8.10
N THR A 331 5.37 4.65 -7.75
CA THR A 331 6.80 4.79 -7.45
C THR A 331 7.07 4.84 -5.94
N GLY A 332 8.32 4.67 -5.54
CA GLY A 332 8.75 4.94 -4.17
C GLY A 332 8.49 6.40 -3.76
N ASN A 333 8.59 7.35 -4.71
CA ASN A 333 8.23 8.75 -4.46
C ASN A 333 6.74 8.94 -4.13
N ASP A 334 5.84 8.22 -4.82
CA ASP A 334 4.42 8.26 -4.52
C ASP A 334 4.16 7.79 -3.08
N LEU A 335 4.77 6.66 -2.69
CA LEU A 335 4.64 6.13 -1.33
C LEU A 335 5.17 7.09 -0.26
N ARG A 336 6.33 7.70 -0.52
CA ARG A 336 6.94 8.70 0.35
C ARG A 336 6.05 9.94 0.48
N HIS A 337 5.55 10.46 -0.64
CA HIS A 337 4.68 11.64 -0.66
C HIS A 337 3.36 11.37 0.07
N ALA A 338 2.73 10.22 -0.18
CA ALA A 338 1.50 9.85 0.54
C ALA A 338 1.71 9.75 2.07
N LEU A 339 2.85 9.20 2.52
CA LEU A 339 3.22 9.21 3.93
C LEU A 339 3.42 10.64 4.44
N GLU A 340 4.06 11.50 3.66
CA GLU A 340 4.31 12.90 4.02
C GLU A 340 3.01 13.71 4.16
N VAL A 341 2.05 13.54 3.24
CA VAL A 341 0.71 14.14 3.33
C VAL A 341 -0.03 13.66 4.59
N ALA A 342 0.02 12.36 4.86
CA ALA A 342 -0.61 11.78 6.06
C ALA A 342 0.00 12.34 7.36
N ILE A 343 1.32 12.51 7.42
CA ILE A 343 2.02 13.15 8.53
C ILE A 343 1.65 14.62 8.63
N ALA A 344 1.64 15.36 7.53
CA ALA A 344 1.28 16.78 7.50
C ALA A 344 -0.14 17.01 8.01
N SER A 345 -1.08 16.12 7.65
CA SER A 345 -2.46 16.14 8.13
C SER A 345 -2.55 16.00 9.66
N LYS A 346 -1.78 15.06 10.24
CA LYS A 346 -1.65 14.91 11.70
C LYS A 346 -1.05 16.17 12.35
N LEU A 347 0.03 16.72 11.77
CA LEU A 347 0.70 17.91 12.28
C LEU A 347 -0.21 19.13 12.25
N SER A 348 -0.94 19.36 11.16
CA SER A 348 -1.92 20.42 11.03
C SER A 348 -2.99 20.34 12.11
N ALA A 349 -3.57 19.15 12.30
CA ALA A 349 -4.58 18.91 13.33
C ALA A 349 -4.03 19.14 14.75
N LYS A 350 -2.80 18.72 15.04
CA LYS A 350 -2.12 18.98 16.33
C LYS A 350 -1.81 20.46 16.56
N SER A 351 -1.64 21.21 15.50
CA SER A 351 -1.33 22.64 15.53
C SER A 351 -2.56 23.53 15.33
N HIS A 352 -3.70 23.10 15.87
CA HIS A 352 -4.98 23.85 15.82
C HIS A 352 -5.38 24.25 14.40
N SER A 353 -5.34 23.29 13.48
CA SER A 353 -5.68 23.46 12.06
C SER A 353 -4.81 24.48 11.32
N THR A 354 -3.57 24.65 11.76
CA THR A 354 -2.62 25.51 11.04
C THR A 354 -2.33 24.92 9.67
N PRO A 355 -2.36 25.72 8.58
CA PRO A 355 -2.00 25.25 7.25
C PRO A 355 -0.55 24.71 7.22
N ILE A 356 -0.37 23.53 6.67
CA ILE A 356 0.94 22.89 6.51
C ILE A 356 1.23 22.72 5.02
N LYS A 357 2.29 23.38 4.56
CA LYS A 357 2.77 23.24 3.16
C LYS A 357 3.72 22.06 3.02
N LEU A 358 3.67 21.44 1.86
CA LEU A 358 4.56 20.36 1.45
C LEU A 358 5.61 20.86 0.44
N PRO A 359 6.83 20.31 0.46
CA PRO A 359 7.30 19.26 1.37
C PRO A 359 7.59 19.76 2.79
N LEU A 360 7.49 18.86 3.78
CA LEU A 360 7.81 19.12 5.16
C LEU A 360 9.31 19.39 5.33
N LYS A 361 9.68 20.46 6.05
CA LYS A 361 11.08 20.76 6.35
C LYS A 361 11.70 19.77 7.35
N ASN A 362 10.93 19.41 8.38
CA ASN A 362 11.36 18.42 9.37
C ASN A 362 11.10 17.01 8.86
N ARG A 363 12.16 16.26 8.55
CA ARG A 363 12.08 14.87 8.06
C ARG A 363 12.10 13.80 9.17
N SER A 364 12.28 14.20 10.44
CA SER A 364 12.29 13.27 11.57
C SER A 364 10.90 12.89 12.10
N VAL A 365 9.86 13.47 11.52
CA VAL A 365 8.47 13.25 11.89
C VAL A 365 8.00 11.82 11.56
N THR A 366 7.02 11.35 12.34
CA THR A 366 6.58 9.94 12.29
C THR A 366 5.06 9.79 12.21
N LEU A 367 4.67 8.68 11.59
CA LEU A 367 3.31 8.15 11.62
C LEU A 367 3.41 6.62 11.74
N TYR A 368 3.19 6.08 12.94
CA TYR A 368 3.31 4.65 13.20
C TYR A 368 2.06 3.91 12.75
N PRO A 369 2.20 2.85 11.91
CA PRO A 369 1.09 1.97 11.57
C PRO A 369 0.62 1.17 12.79
N SER A 370 -0.45 0.40 12.62
CA SER A 370 -0.89 -0.57 13.63
C SER A 370 0.21 -1.58 13.96
N PRO A 371 0.31 -2.06 15.22
CA PRO A 371 1.38 -2.94 15.68
C PRO A 371 1.55 -4.18 14.82
N TYR A 372 0.45 -4.83 14.43
CA TYR A 372 0.50 -6.02 13.59
C TYR A 372 1.05 -5.75 12.17
N ARG A 373 1.00 -4.50 11.68
CA ARG A 373 1.62 -4.10 10.42
C ARG A 373 3.09 -3.73 10.62
N TRP A 374 3.39 -3.10 11.77
CA TRP A 374 4.73 -2.70 12.11
C TRP A 374 5.65 -3.88 12.40
N TYR A 375 5.17 -4.85 13.20
CA TYR A 375 5.93 -6.02 13.64
C TYR A 375 5.59 -7.33 12.92
N GLY A 376 4.53 -7.36 12.15
CA GLY A 376 3.94 -8.56 11.57
C GLY A 376 2.77 -9.09 12.41
N GLY A 377 1.89 -9.86 11.81
CA GLY A 377 0.70 -10.40 12.46
C GLY A 377 -0.59 -10.22 11.68
N ASP A 378 -0.56 -9.54 10.54
CA ASP A 378 -1.68 -9.55 9.60
C ASP A 378 -1.64 -10.81 8.73
N ASN A 379 -1.59 -11.96 9.39
CA ASN A 379 -1.40 -13.26 8.77
C ASN A 379 -2.68 -14.11 8.77
N SER A 380 -3.85 -13.50 8.95
CA SER A 380 -5.12 -14.21 8.84
C SER A 380 -5.23 -14.88 7.46
N GLY A 381 -5.49 -16.19 7.45
CA GLY A 381 -5.56 -16.99 6.20
C GLY A 381 -4.23 -17.52 5.69
N LEU A 382 -3.13 -17.41 6.47
CA LEU A 382 -1.91 -18.13 6.17
C LEU A 382 -2.08 -19.62 6.41
N PRO A 383 -1.51 -20.48 5.54
CA PRO A 383 -1.40 -21.88 5.85
C PRO A 383 -0.54 -22.07 7.10
N GLN A 384 -1.09 -22.78 8.09
CA GLN A 384 -0.40 -23.14 9.31
C GLN A 384 0.22 -24.55 9.24
N SER A 385 -0.14 -25.29 8.17
CA SER A 385 0.31 -26.66 7.93
C SER A 385 0.52 -26.91 6.44
N SER A 386 1.18 -28.01 6.09
CA SER A 386 1.29 -28.46 4.69
C SER A 386 -0.06 -28.73 4.05
N GLU A 387 -1.05 -29.11 4.85
CA GLU A 387 -2.41 -29.36 4.36
C GLU A 387 -3.14 -28.06 4.05
N ASP A 388 -2.98 -27.02 4.86
CA ASP A 388 -3.51 -25.69 4.58
C ASP A 388 -2.81 -25.02 3.39
N ALA A 389 -1.53 -25.31 3.16
CA ALA A 389 -0.79 -24.80 2.01
C ALA A 389 -1.35 -25.29 0.67
N LYS A 390 -2.01 -26.46 0.66
CA LYS A 390 -2.65 -27.01 -0.54
C LYS A 390 -3.98 -26.33 -0.86
N ARG A 391 -4.58 -25.60 0.09
CA ARG A 391 -5.79 -24.83 -0.17
C ARG A 391 -5.46 -23.67 -1.08
N ASP A 392 -6.30 -23.44 -2.06
CA ASP A 392 -6.19 -22.27 -2.91
C ASP A 392 -6.49 -21.02 -2.06
N LEU A 393 -5.45 -20.22 -1.75
CA LEU A 393 -5.60 -18.96 -1.01
C LEU A 393 -6.42 -17.93 -1.78
N PHE A 394 -6.67 -18.19 -3.04
CA PHE A 394 -7.46 -17.38 -3.95
C PHE A 394 -8.53 -18.29 -4.56
N PRO A 395 -9.72 -18.36 -3.94
CA PRO A 395 -10.80 -19.17 -4.52
C PRO A 395 -11.05 -18.74 -5.97
N LYS A 396 -11.10 -19.70 -6.87
CA LYS A 396 -11.51 -19.46 -8.23
C LYS A 396 -12.91 -18.81 -8.18
N ARG A 397 -13.01 -17.57 -8.62
CA ARG A 397 -14.29 -16.89 -8.80
C ARG A 397 -14.97 -17.41 -10.06
#